data_3e430d9d98ee3237eba4662b24611575
#
_entry.id   3e430d9d98ee3237eba4662b24611575
#
_cell.length_a   1.000
_cell.length_b   1.000
_cell.length_c   1.000
_cell.angle_alpha   90.00
_cell.angle_beta   90.00
_cell.angle_gamma   90.00
#
_symmetry.space_group_name_H-M   'P 1'
#
loop_
_entity.id
_entity.type
_entity.pdbx_description
1 polymer ?
#
loop_
_entity_poly.entity_id
_entity_poly.type
_entity_poly.pdbx_seq_one_letter_code
_entity_poly.pdbx_strand_id
1 'polypeptide(L)'
;MRSRVISAFLAAAAFVAVVAPAQAQETLHPLRPVTVPVGPFTPPVRDAVLAHALTPHGVKARAAAAPRYSTRDGISIPVQVSPSYKASASVIQSYVTYLGSLMHGDELRSLHVYIAPPKQIASTFCGAGALACYEGDNQTMYVPGAQQQSKPPLQFLIAHEYGHHIEMSRSNAPWSAYDTGTKNWFTYEQVCTRMRDRKLGTGYWNDPSEGFAEAYGDSQYPGVAFPYSTLMLPDQGAYNAIRTDVLEPWTGPHAVPFSGSLAATRGAGQSFQLATPLDGTATFTLSPPAKADYRLTVTAGRQTLAKGAKGTTTIKTLCGVRSLTLQVTRVSGSGPFGLVANVP
;
A
#
# COMPACT_ATOMS: atom_id res chain seq x y z
N MET A 1 45.22 66.22 -7.20
CA MET A 1 44.48 65.66 -6.06
C MET A 1 43.03 65.46 -6.44
N ARG A 2 42.61 64.23 -6.71
CA ARG A 2 41.21 63.86 -6.99
C ARG A 2 40.79 62.83 -5.95
N SER A 3 39.90 63.26 -5.04
CA SER A 3 39.28 62.43 -4.01
C SER A 3 38.24 61.48 -4.64
N ARG A 4 38.39 60.21 -4.42
CA ARG A 4 37.37 59.20 -4.78
C ARG A 4 36.50 58.89 -3.57
N VAL A 5 35.23 59.21 -3.64
CA VAL A 5 34.20 58.82 -2.68
C VAL A 5 33.77 57.41 -3.01
N ILE A 6 33.96 56.48 -2.11
CA ILE A 6 33.46 55.10 -2.22
C ILE A 6 32.13 55.05 -1.49
N SER A 7 31.03 54.92 -2.21
CA SER A 7 29.72 54.68 -1.65
C SER A 7 29.55 53.18 -1.40
N ALA A 8 29.46 52.80 -0.13
CA ALA A 8 29.13 51.44 0.26
C ALA A 8 27.61 51.27 0.26
N PHE A 9 27.12 50.40 -0.62
CA PHE A 9 25.74 49.95 -0.60
C PHE A 9 25.62 48.79 0.40
N LEU A 10 24.95 49.02 1.53
CA LEU A 10 24.47 47.97 2.42
C LEU A 10 23.22 47.34 1.80
N ALA A 11 23.35 46.11 1.30
CA ALA A 11 22.20 45.28 0.92
C ALA A 11 21.64 44.59 2.19
N ALA A 12 20.51 45.07 2.67
CA ALA A 12 19.77 44.40 3.72
C ALA A 12 19.06 43.17 3.14
N ALA A 13 19.58 41.99 3.41
CA ALA A 13 18.92 40.74 3.10
C ALA A 13 17.79 40.50 4.12
N ALA A 14 16.54 40.73 3.69
CA ALA A 14 15.37 40.34 4.49
C ALA A 14 15.23 38.81 4.44
N PHE A 15 15.57 38.15 5.54
CA PHE A 15 15.24 36.74 5.76
C PHE A 15 13.74 36.65 6.01
N VAL A 16 12.99 36.25 5.00
CA VAL A 16 11.61 35.77 5.19
C VAL A 16 11.72 34.37 5.80
N ALA A 17 11.54 34.29 7.12
CA ALA A 17 11.35 33.01 7.79
C ALA A 17 10.02 32.41 7.31
N VAL A 18 10.07 31.45 6.39
CA VAL A 18 8.92 30.60 6.07
C VAL A 18 8.71 29.73 7.31
N VAL A 19 7.76 30.12 8.15
CA VAL A 19 7.24 29.27 9.22
C VAL A 19 6.48 28.15 8.51
N ALA A 20 7.12 26.99 8.38
CA ALA A 20 6.41 25.78 7.98
C ALA A 20 5.26 25.58 8.98
N PRO A 21 4.02 25.31 8.52
CA PRO A 21 2.95 24.95 9.45
C PRO A 21 3.43 23.74 10.23
N ALA A 22 3.42 23.86 11.57
CA ALA A 22 3.64 22.73 12.45
C ALA A 22 2.59 21.69 12.05
N GLN A 23 3.04 20.61 11.41
CA GLN A 23 2.20 19.43 11.21
C GLN A 23 1.80 19.00 12.62
N ALA A 24 0.52 19.16 12.93
CA ALA A 24 -0.05 18.61 14.14
C ALA A 24 0.26 17.11 14.10
N GLN A 25 1.18 16.69 14.95
CA GLN A 25 1.47 15.30 15.19
C GLN A 25 0.20 14.76 15.87
N GLU A 26 -0.74 14.24 15.05
CA GLU A 26 -1.89 13.53 15.58
C GLU A 26 -1.33 12.35 16.39
N THR A 27 -1.39 12.51 17.69
CA THR A 27 -1.11 11.43 18.62
C THR A 27 -2.08 10.31 18.29
N LEU A 28 -1.55 9.19 17.79
CA LEU A 28 -2.29 7.94 17.68
C LEU A 28 -2.95 7.73 19.04
N HIS A 29 -4.27 7.83 19.08
CA HIS A 29 -5.01 7.58 20.30
C HIS A 29 -4.73 6.14 20.71
N PRO A 30 -4.23 5.89 21.93
CA PRO A 30 -4.00 4.54 22.39
C PRO A 30 -5.32 3.77 22.28
N LEU A 31 -5.28 2.67 21.55
CA LEU A 31 -6.42 1.76 21.40
C LEU A 31 -6.91 1.40 22.80
N ARG A 32 -8.15 1.71 23.12
CA ARG A 32 -8.73 1.24 24.37
C ARG A 32 -8.72 -0.28 24.32
N PRO A 33 -8.13 -0.96 25.30
CA PRO A 33 -8.14 -2.40 25.33
C PRO A 33 -9.60 -2.87 25.31
N VAL A 34 -10.02 -3.49 24.20
CA VAL A 34 -11.28 -4.21 24.16
C VAL A 34 -11.01 -5.52 24.87
N THR A 35 -11.58 -5.70 26.04
CA THR A 35 -11.49 -6.96 26.75
C THR A 35 -12.33 -8.01 26.01
N VAL A 36 -11.69 -8.76 25.13
CA VAL A 36 -12.30 -9.94 24.53
C VAL A 36 -12.15 -11.07 25.57
N PRO A 37 -13.20 -11.85 25.90
CA PRO A 37 -13.10 -12.91 26.89
C PRO A 37 -12.10 -13.99 26.49
N VAL A 38 -11.20 -14.33 27.39
CA VAL A 38 -10.10 -15.28 27.18
C VAL A 38 -10.51 -16.69 27.56
N GLY A 39 -10.36 -17.64 26.65
CA GLY A 39 -10.46 -19.08 26.92
C GLY A 39 -9.11 -19.80 26.71
N PRO A 40 -8.89 -21.00 27.20
CA PRO A 40 -7.58 -21.65 27.17
C PRO A 40 -7.15 -22.13 25.76
N PHE A 41 -5.95 -21.76 25.24
CA PHE A 41 -5.35 -22.14 23.97
C PHE A 41 -3.95 -22.74 24.08
N THR A 42 -3.63 -23.67 23.26
CA THR A 42 -2.31 -24.27 23.15
C THR A 42 -1.61 -23.66 21.95
N PRO A 43 -0.45 -23.02 22.09
CA PRO A 43 0.22 -22.40 20.98
C PRO A 43 0.59 -23.44 19.93
N PRO A 44 0.38 -23.19 18.63
CA PRO A 44 0.89 -24.05 17.57
C PRO A 44 2.41 -23.98 17.49
N VAL A 45 2.99 -25.08 17.03
CA VAL A 45 4.41 -25.20 16.73
C VAL A 45 4.76 -24.21 15.63
N ARG A 46 5.96 -23.63 15.67
CA ARG A 46 6.49 -22.50 14.89
C ARG A 46 6.34 -22.53 13.37
N ASP A 47 5.86 -23.62 12.78
CA ASP A 47 5.89 -23.83 11.31
C ASP A 47 4.53 -23.66 10.63
N ALA A 48 3.55 -23.10 11.30
CA ALA A 48 2.16 -23.24 10.91
C ALA A 48 1.44 -21.96 10.45
N VAL A 49 2.15 -20.97 9.98
CA VAL A 49 1.55 -19.73 9.44
C VAL A 49 1.74 -19.68 7.92
N LEU A 50 1.32 -20.72 7.22
CA LEU A 50 1.31 -20.82 5.76
C LEU A 50 -0.14 -20.96 5.30
N ALA A 51 -0.94 -19.93 5.36
CA ALA A 51 -2.35 -20.01 4.96
C ALA A 51 -2.69 -19.34 3.63
N HIS A 52 -1.74 -18.66 2.98
CA HIS A 52 -2.01 -17.96 1.72
C HIS A 52 -2.17 -18.88 0.50
N ALA A 53 -1.87 -20.15 0.60
CA ALA A 53 -1.83 -21.08 -0.54
C ALA A 53 -2.98 -22.09 -0.60
N LEU A 54 -3.91 -22.07 0.34
CA LEU A 54 -4.93 -23.10 0.39
C LEU A 54 -6.30 -22.50 0.16
N THR A 55 -6.80 -22.67 -1.07
CA THR A 55 -8.21 -22.48 -1.38
C THR A 55 -9.04 -23.27 -0.36
N PRO A 56 -9.89 -22.63 0.47
CA PRO A 56 -10.71 -23.34 1.43
C PRO A 56 -11.62 -24.32 0.70
N HIS A 57 -11.50 -25.59 1.02
CA HIS A 57 -12.34 -26.61 0.40
C HIS A 57 -13.76 -26.52 0.96
N GLY A 58 -14.63 -25.85 0.24
CA GLY A 58 -16.00 -26.28 0.12
C GLY A 58 -17.04 -25.83 1.14
N VAL A 59 -16.77 -24.93 2.08
CA VAL A 59 -17.83 -24.32 2.89
C VAL A 59 -18.06 -22.87 2.46
N LYS A 60 -18.87 -22.68 1.44
CA LYS A 60 -19.40 -21.35 1.11
C LYS A 60 -20.26 -20.89 2.29
N ALA A 61 -19.69 -20.06 3.16
CA ALA A 61 -20.49 -19.34 4.14
C ALA A 61 -21.58 -18.57 3.38
N ARG A 62 -22.84 -18.86 3.64
CA ARG A 62 -23.98 -18.13 3.06
C ARG A 62 -24.02 -16.75 3.71
N ALA A 63 -23.22 -15.81 3.22
CA ALA A 63 -23.12 -14.44 3.72
C ALA A 63 -24.47 -13.70 3.77
N ALA A 64 -25.42 -14.05 2.89
CA ALA A 64 -26.71 -13.36 2.75
C ALA A 64 -27.67 -13.49 3.95
N ALA A 65 -27.44 -14.41 4.90
CA ALA A 65 -28.32 -14.67 6.03
C ALA A 65 -27.63 -14.48 7.40
N ALA A 66 -26.40 -13.97 7.44
CA ALA A 66 -25.66 -13.78 8.68
C ALA A 66 -26.25 -12.59 9.50
N PRO A 67 -26.38 -12.73 10.82
CA PRO A 67 -26.70 -11.61 11.69
C PRO A 67 -25.69 -10.48 11.48
N ARG A 68 -26.17 -9.23 11.55
CA ARG A 68 -25.33 -8.05 11.37
C ARG A 68 -25.16 -7.31 12.69
N TYR A 69 -23.94 -6.85 12.92
CA TYR A 69 -23.56 -6.08 14.09
C TYR A 69 -22.96 -4.74 13.63
N SER A 70 -23.20 -3.69 14.39
CA SER A 70 -22.73 -2.36 14.02
C SER A 70 -21.50 -1.92 14.81
N THR A 71 -20.55 -1.32 14.15
CA THR A 71 -19.44 -0.57 14.73
C THR A 71 -19.96 0.72 15.40
N ARG A 72 -19.10 1.44 16.11
CA ARG A 72 -19.49 2.72 16.75
C ARG A 72 -19.82 3.81 15.73
N ASP A 73 -19.16 3.81 14.58
CA ASP A 73 -19.37 4.72 13.45
C ASP A 73 -20.50 4.27 12.51
N GLY A 74 -21.25 3.21 12.88
CA GLY A 74 -22.46 2.77 12.19
C GLY A 74 -22.22 1.83 11.00
N ILE A 75 -21.01 1.32 10.80
CA ILE A 75 -20.74 0.31 9.77
C ILE A 75 -21.33 -1.02 10.21
N SER A 76 -22.10 -1.64 9.33
CA SER A 76 -22.78 -2.91 9.61
C SER A 76 -22.00 -4.09 9.02
N ILE A 77 -21.50 -4.98 9.88
CA ILE A 77 -20.66 -6.13 9.52
C ILE A 77 -21.48 -7.43 9.71
N PRO A 78 -21.58 -8.30 8.70
CA PRO A 78 -22.17 -9.63 8.88
C PRO A 78 -21.19 -10.53 9.64
N VAL A 79 -21.69 -11.17 10.71
CA VAL A 79 -20.91 -12.09 11.53
C VAL A 79 -21.62 -13.42 11.62
N GLN A 80 -20.94 -14.47 11.17
CA GLN A 80 -21.35 -15.85 11.40
C GLN A 80 -20.56 -16.46 12.54
N VAL A 81 -21.21 -17.31 13.32
CA VAL A 81 -20.58 -18.08 14.37
C VAL A 81 -20.77 -19.56 14.07
N SER A 82 -19.71 -20.33 14.16
CA SER A 82 -19.77 -21.78 13.98
C SER A 82 -20.79 -22.39 14.93
N PRO A 83 -21.60 -23.36 14.48
CA PRO A 83 -22.48 -24.14 15.36
C PRO A 83 -21.73 -24.84 16.50
N SER A 84 -20.45 -25.09 16.33
CA SER A 84 -19.57 -25.69 17.35
C SER A 84 -19.08 -24.69 18.40
N TYR A 85 -19.38 -23.40 18.21
CA TYR A 85 -18.97 -22.34 19.13
C TYR A 85 -20.19 -21.60 19.67
N LYS A 86 -20.29 -21.53 21.00
CA LYS A 86 -21.36 -20.77 21.68
C LYS A 86 -20.80 -19.42 22.12
N ALA A 87 -21.18 -18.35 21.40
CA ALA A 87 -20.85 -17.00 21.77
C ALA A 87 -22.10 -16.23 22.20
N SER A 88 -21.99 -15.41 23.24
CA SER A 88 -23.03 -14.42 23.56
C SER A 88 -22.98 -13.26 22.54
N ALA A 89 -24.10 -12.56 22.38
CA ALA A 89 -24.16 -11.38 21.54
C ALA A 89 -23.12 -10.31 21.94
N SER A 90 -22.83 -10.17 23.24
CA SER A 90 -21.81 -9.24 23.74
C SER A 90 -20.39 -9.62 23.33
N VAL A 91 -20.07 -10.92 23.27
CA VAL A 91 -18.78 -11.39 22.76
C VAL A 91 -18.66 -11.09 21.28
N ILE A 92 -19.67 -11.39 20.49
CA ILE A 92 -19.67 -11.09 19.05
C ILE A 92 -19.53 -9.57 18.81
N GLN A 93 -20.28 -8.77 19.56
CA GLN A 93 -20.20 -7.31 19.48
C GLN A 93 -18.79 -6.79 19.84
N SER A 94 -18.04 -7.45 20.71
CA SER A 94 -16.67 -7.03 21.03
C SER A 94 -15.72 -7.17 19.84
N TYR A 95 -15.87 -8.19 18.99
CA TYR A 95 -15.10 -8.33 17.74
C TYR A 95 -15.40 -7.19 16.76
N VAL A 96 -16.68 -6.88 16.57
CA VAL A 96 -17.10 -5.80 15.68
C VAL A 96 -16.68 -4.43 16.20
N THR A 97 -16.77 -4.23 17.52
CA THR A 97 -16.29 -3.00 18.17
C THR A 97 -14.79 -2.82 18.00
N TYR A 98 -14.02 -3.91 18.10
CA TYR A 98 -12.58 -3.87 17.87
C TYR A 98 -12.27 -3.56 16.39
N LEU A 99 -12.90 -4.24 15.44
CA LEU A 99 -12.74 -3.97 14.00
C LEU A 99 -13.03 -2.50 13.66
N GLY A 100 -14.11 -1.93 14.16
CA GLY A 100 -14.41 -0.51 13.96
C GLY A 100 -13.51 0.46 14.73
N SER A 101 -12.59 -0.03 15.57
CA SER A 101 -11.56 0.79 16.22
C SER A 101 -10.22 0.77 15.48
N LEU A 102 -10.04 -0.17 14.54
CA LEU A 102 -8.86 -0.21 13.69
C LEU A 102 -8.88 0.96 12.70
N MET A 103 -7.74 1.33 12.19
CA MET A 103 -7.65 2.30 11.09
C MET A 103 -8.22 1.66 9.82
N HIS A 104 -9.30 2.20 9.30
CA HIS A 104 -10.02 1.65 8.15
C HIS A 104 -10.55 2.75 7.22
N GLY A 105 -10.86 2.37 5.99
CA GLY A 105 -11.65 3.13 5.04
C GLY A 105 -13.03 2.51 4.83
N ASP A 106 -13.60 2.71 3.64
CA ASP A 106 -14.92 2.16 3.28
C ASP A 106 -14.91 0.64 3.06
N GLU A 107 -13.73 0.01 2.90
CA GLU A 107 -13.61 -1.44 2.69
C GLU A 107 -14.23 -2.25 3.84
N LEU A 108 -14.22 -1.73 5.07
CA LEU A 108 -14.81 -2.40 6.22
C LEU A 108 -16.29 -2.78 6.01
N ARG A 109 -17.00 -2.09 5.12
CA ARG A 109 -18.41 -2.38 4.76
C ARG A 109 -18.59 -3.70 4.04
N SER A 110 -17.55 -4.17 3.36
CA SER A 110 -17.57 -5.40 2.56
C SER A 110 -17.02 -6.61 3.32
N LEU A 111 -16.46 -6.41 4.52
CA LEU A 111 -15.91 -7.48 5.33
C LEU A 111 -17.00 -8.40 5.88
N HIS A 112 -16.76 -9.71 5.77
CA HIS A 112 -17.50 -10.76 6.47
C HIS A 112 -16.63 -11.36 7.56
N VAL A 113 -17.21 -11.71 8.70
CA VAL A 113 -16.48 -12.35 9.80
C VAL A 113 -17.10 -13.71 10.09
N TYR A 114 -16.26 -14.73 10.20
CA TYR A 114 -16.63 -16.05 10.64
C TYR A 114 -15.86 -16.42 11.91
N ILE A 115 -16.57 -16.63 13.02
CA ILE A 115 -16.00 -16.98 14.31
C ILE A 115 -16.16 -18.47 14.54
N ALA A 116 -15.07 -19.20 14.80
CA ALA A 116 -15.09 -20.64 15.03
C ALA A 116 -14.08 -21.09 16.10
N PRO A 117 -14.21 -22.32 16.64
CA PRO A 117 -13.18 -22.90 17.48
C PRO A 117 -11.82 -22.96 16.78
N PRO A 118 -10.69 -22.70 17.45
CA PRO A 118 -9.36 -22.71 16.84
C PRO A 118 -9.05 -23.99 16.06
N LYS A 119 -9.47 -25.16 16.59
CA LYS A 119 -9.29 -26.43 15.90
C LYS A 119 -10.02 -26.45 14.55
N GLN A 120 -11.21 -25.86 14.45
CA GLN A 120 -11.98 -25.79 13.21
C GLN A 120 -11.35 -24.80 12.23
N ILE A 121 -10.82 -23.67 12.71
CA ILE A 121 -10.03 -22.74 11.88
C ILE A 121 -8.93 -23.52 11.17
N ALA A 122 -8.07 -24.21 11.91
CA ALA A 122 -6.93 -24.94 11.36
C ALA A 122 -7.32 -26.15 10.50
N SER A 123 -8.40 -26.87 10.85
CA SER A 123 -8.73 -28.12 10.15
C SER A 123 -9.67 -27.96 8.95
N THR A 124 -10.44 -26.87 8.89
CA THR A 124 -11.55 -26.73 7.93
C THR A 124 -11.41 -25.53 7.01
N PHE A 125 -10.94 -24.39 7.55
CA PHE A 125 -10.97 -23.13 6.81
C PHE A 125 -9.59 -22.69 6.30
N CYS A 126 -8.59 -22.66 7.20
CA CYS A 126 -7.32 -21.98 6.94
C CYS A 126 -6.14 -22.93 6.70
N GLY A 127 -6.29 -24.23 6.98
CA GLY A 127 -5.22 -25.20 6.86
C GLY A 127 -4.48 -25.45 8.18
N ALA A 128 -3.73 -26.56 8.21
CA ALA A 128 -3.07 -27.05 9.41
C ALA A 128 -2.15 -26.00 10.02
N GLY A 129 -2.40 -25.68 11.28
CA GLY A 129 -1.60 -24.75 12.07
C GLY A 129 -1.94 -23.28 11.94
N ALA A 130 -2.83 -22.89 11.03
CA ALA A 130 -3.29 -21.52 10.94
C ALA A 130 -4.08 -21.14 12.21
N LEU A 131 -3.88 -19.90 12.67
CA LEU A 131 -4.57 -19.32 13.83
C LEU A 131 -5.83 -18.55 13.43
N ALA A 132 -5.75 -17.89 12.26
CA ALA A 132 -6.78 -17.17 11.57
C ALA A 132 -6.45 -17.20 10.08
N CYS A 133 -7.32 -16.70 9.21
CA CYS A 133 -7.02 -16.42 7.83
C CYS A 133 -8.07 -15.49 7.21
N TYR A 134 -7.69 -14.86 6.12
CA TYR A 134 -8.58 -14.09 5.26
C TYR A 134 -8.73 -14.77 3.89
N GLU A 135 -9.97 -14.87 3.40
CA GLU A 135 -10.30 -15.37 2.06
C GLU A 135 -10.77 -14.23 1.18
N GLY A 136 -9.97 -13.89 0.16
CA GLY A 136 -10.22 -12.74 -0.71
C GLY A 136 -11.48 -12.87 -1.57
N ASP A 137 -11.77 -14.06 -2.12
CA ASP A 137 -12.87 -14.28 -3.07
C ASP A 137 -14.25 -13.93 -2.51
N ASN A 138 -14.47 -14.17 -1.22
CA ASN A 138 -15.72 -13.87 -0.53
C ASN A 138 -15.57 -12.82 0.59
N GLN A 139 -14.38 -12.21 0.70
CA GLN A 139 -14.05 -11.19 1.67
C GLN A 139 -14.35 -11.62 3.12
N THR A 140 -14.04 -12.86 3.44
CA THR A 140 -14.32 -13.45 4.74
C THR A 140 -13.07 -13.64 5.56
N MET A 141 -13.10 -13.09 6.77
CA MET A 141 -12.08 -13.28 7.79
C MET A 141 -12.52 -14.38 8.76
N TYR A 142 -11.73 -15.44 8.87
CA TYR A 142 -11.95 -16.55 9.79
C TYR A 142 -11.10 -16.34 11.04
N VAL A 143 -11.75 -16.17 12.18
CA VAL A 143 -11.07 -15.86 13.46
C VAL A 143 -11.50 -16.81 14.57
N PRO A 144 -10.59 -17.10 15.52
CA PRO A 144 -10.93 -17.95 16.64
C PRO A 144 -11.93 -17.27 17.59
N GLY A 145 -12.91 -18.04 18.04
CA GLY A 145 -13.94 -17.59 18.98
C GLY A 145 -13.55 -17.72 20.45
N ALA A 146 -12.39 -18.24 20.73
CA ALA A 146 -11.84 -18.30 22.07
C ALA A 146 -10.57 -17.49 22.12
N GLN A 147 -10.51 -16.63 23.10
CA GLN A 147 -9.24 -15.99 23.39
C GLN A 147 -8.37 -16.95 24.16
N GLN A 148 -7.15 -16.96 23.74
CA GLN A 148 -6.12 -17.56 24.51
C GLN A 148 -5.08 -16.52 24.86
N GLN A 149 -4.40 -16.77 25.95
CA GLN A 149 -3.12 -16.16 26.29
C GLN A 149 -2.03 -16.66 25.32
N SER A 150 -2.37 -16.72 24.03
CA SER A 150 -1.45 -17.14 23.00
C SER A 150 -0.69 -15.91 22.48
N LYS A 151 0.49 -16.12 22.01
CA LYS A 151 1.22 -15.18 21.19
C LYS A 151 1.08 -15.64 19.74
N PRO A 152 0.57 -14.82 18.85
CA PRO A 152 0.06 -13.44 19.06
C PRO A 152 -1.33 -13.39 19.73
N PRO A 153 -1.68 -12.26 20.37
CA PRO A 153 -3.02 -12.04 20.92
C PRO A 153 -4.10 -12.00 19.83
N LEU A 154 -5.35 -12.32 20.21
CA LEU A 154 -6.47 -12.31 19.27
C LEU A 154 -6.65 -10.97 18.54
N GLN A 155 -6.46 -9.85 19.24
CA GLN A 155 -6.55 -8.51 18.64
C GLN A 155 -5.53 -8.32 17.53
N PHE A 156 -4.31 -8.78 17.72
CA PHE A 156 -3.29 -8.74 16.68
C PHE A 156 -3.69 -9.62 15.48
N LEU A 157 -4.16 -10.84 15.72
CA LEU A 157 -4.64 -11.72 14.66
C LEU A 157 -5.76 -11.07 13.83
N ILE A 158 -6.75 -10.47 14.50
CA ILE A 158 -7.84 -9.76 13.82
C ILE A 158 -7.30 -8.59 13.01
N ALA A 159 -6.36 -7.83 13.55
CA ALA A 159 -5.76 -6.71 12.82
C ALA A 159 -4.93 -7.19 11.60
N HIS A 160 -4.16 -8.26 11.76
CA HIS A 160 -3.40 -8.88 10.66
C HIS A 160 -4.33 -9.33 9.52
N GLU A 161 -5.36 -10.12 9.81
CA GLU A 161 -6.31 -10.58 8.79
C GLU A 161 -7.09 -9.42 8.16
N TYR A 162 -7.34 -8.36 8.93
CA TYR A 162 -7.91 -7.14 8.38
C TYR A 162 -6.93 -6.42 7.44
N GLY A 163 -5.63 -6.53 7.66
CA GLY A 163 -4.60 -6.09 6.72
C GLY A 163 -4.79 -6.71 5.34
N HIS A 164 -4.99 -8.02 5.23
CA HIS A 164 -5.30 -8.70 3.99
C HIS A 164 -6.61 -8.23 3.34
N HIS A 165 -7.62 -7.91 4.15
CA HIS A 165 -8.85 -7.30 3.64
C HIS A 165 -8.62 -5.92 3.03
N ILE A 166 -7.75 -5.11 3.62
CA ILE A 166 -7.31 -3.83 3.04
C ILE A 166 -6.63 -4.08 1.69
N GLU A 167 -5.64 -5.00 1.62
CA GLU A 167 -4.95 -5.34 0.38
C GLU A 167 -5.91 -5.73 -0.74
N MET A 168 -6.89 -6.60 -0.45
CA MET A 168 -7.90 -7.03 -1.41
C MET A 168 -8.75 -5.87 -1.93
N SER A 169 -8.90 -4.82 -1.14
CA SER A 169 -9.71 -3.65 -1.44
C SER A 169 -8.92 -2.50 -2.10
N ARG A 170 -7.64 -2.67 -2.34
CA ARG A 170 -6.75 -1.63 -2.87
C ARG A 170 -6.17 -2.01 -4.22
N SER A 171 -5.69 -1.01 -4.93
CA SER A 171 -4.98 -1.19 -6.20
C SER A 171 -3.49 -0.93 -6.04
N ASN A 172 -2.67 -1.80 -6.64
CA ASN A 172 -1.21 -1.64 -6.74
C ASN A 172 -0.71 -1.87 -8.17
N ALA A 173 -1.50 -1.54 -9.18
CA ALA A 173 -1.12 -1.81 -10.58
C ALA A 173 0.33 -1.38 -10.91
N PRO A 174 1.08 -2.23 -11.67
CA PRO A 174 0.63 -3.39 -12.42
C PRO A 174 0.56 -4.72 -11.62
N TRP A 175 0.83 -4.70 -10.34
CA TRP A 175 0.75 -5.86 -9.45
C TRP A 175 -0.61 -5.95 -8.77
N SER A 176 -0.93 -7.11 -8.23
CA SER A 176 -2.04 -7.29 -7.31
C SER A 176 -1.64 -6.77 -5.93
N ALA A 177 -2.43 -5.91 -5.31
CA ALA A 177 -2.16 -5.49 -3.94
C ALA A 177 -2.30 -6.65 -2.96
N TYR A 178 -3.23 -7.56 -3.21
CA TYR A 178 -3.46 -8.76 -2.41
C TYR A 178 -2.25 -9.71 -2.38
N ASP A 179 -1.41 -9.69 -3.42
CA ASP A 179 -0.21 -10.53 -3.50
C ASP A 179 1.07 -9.80 -3.09
N THR A 180 1.06 -8.47 -3.04
CA THR A 180 2.31 -7.71 -2.96
C THR A 180 2.28 -6.53 -2.00
N GLY A 181 1.20 -6.32 -1.28
CA GLY A 181 0.99 -5.13 -0.46
C GLY A 181 0.43 -3.93 -1.22
N THR A 182 -0.01 -2.92 -0.49
CA THR A 182 -0.64 -1.72 -1.02
C THR A 182 0.36 -0.72 -1.59
N LYS A 183 -0.07 0.22 -2.42
CA LYS A 183 0.78 1.04 -3.31
C LYS A 183 1.91 1.82 -2.63
N ASN A 184 1.59 2.58 -1.59
CA ASN A 184 2.60 3.40 -0.90
C ASN A 184 3.53 2.52 -0.07
N TRP A 185 2.99 1.54 0.67
CA TRP A 185 3.78 0.59 1.44
C TRP A 185 4.71 -0.24 0.55
N PHE A 186 4.19 -0.80 -0.56
CA PHE A 186 4.97 -1.53 -1.56
C PHE A 186 6.16 -0.72 -2.07
N THR A 187 5.92 0.57 -2.33
CA THR A 187 6.96 1.49 -2.79
C THR A 187 7.98 1.79 -1.70
N TYR A 188 7.50 2.04 -0.47
CA TYR A 188 8.34 2.34 0.67
C TYR A 188 9.28 1.16 1.00
N GLU A 189 8.72 -0.04 1.09
CA GLU A 189 9.46 -1.28 1.35
C GLU A 189 10.30 -1.75 0.16
N GLN A 190 10.28 -1.00 -0.96
CA GLN A 190 11.04 -1.31 -2.17
C GLN A 190 10.76 -2.72 -2.72
N VAL A 191 9.54 -3.23 -2.53
CA VAL A 191 9.15 -4.58 -2.93
C VAL A 191 9.42 -4.81 -4.41
N CYS A 192 9.08 -3.83 -5.29
CA CYS A 192 9.38 -3.88 -6.71
C CYS A 192 10.87 -4.12 -7.01
N THR A 193 11.74 -3.38 -6.32
CA THR A 193 13.21 -3.51 -6.49
C THR A 193 13.69 -4.88 -6.00
N ARG A 194 13.17 -5.35 -4.87
CA ARG A 194 13.52 -6.65 -4.30
C ARG A 194 13.06 -7.81 -5.19
N MET A 195 11.85 -7.73 -5.76
CA MET A 195 11.36 -8.70 -6.74
C MET A 195 12.23 -8.72 -8.00
N ARG A 196 12.50 -7.56 -8.59
CA ARG A 196 13.37 -7.43 -9.77
C ARG A 196 14.76 -8.02 -9.53
N ASP A 197 15.35 -7.75 -8.37
CA ASP A 197 16.70 -8.16 -8.01
C ASP A 197 16.74 -9.58 -7.40
N ARG A 198 15.60 -10.28 -7.34
CA ARG A 198 15.44 -11.63 -6.75
C ARG A 198 15.94 -11.70 -5.30
N LYS A 199 15.68 -10.64 -4.53
CA LYS A 199 16.09 -10.52 -3.13
C LYS A 199 14.99 -10.87 -2.14
N LEU A 200 13.74 -11.07 -2.60
CA LEU A 200 12.71 -11.67 -1.78
C LEU A 200 13.03 -13.17 -1.67
N GLY A 201 13.07 -13.66 -0.44
CA GLY A 201 13.18 -15.08 -0.17
C GLY A 201 11.88 -15.82 -0.50
N THR A 202 11.82 -17.10 -0.13
CA THR A 202 10.60 -17.91 -0.24
C THR A 202 9.99 -18.13 1.14
N GLY A 203 8.71 -18.43 1.17
CA GLY A 203 7.96 -18.71 2.39
C GLY A 203 7.37 -17.47 3.05
N TYR A 204 6.52 -17.72 4.04
CA TYR A 204 5.68 -16.75 4.73
C TYR A 204 6.38 -15.42 5.09
N TRP A 205 7.53 -15.51 5.76
CA TRP A 205 8.29 -14.32 6.23
C TRP A 205 8.86 -13.44 5.13
N ASN A 206 8.82 -13.88 3.88
CA ASN A 206 9.32 -13.15 2.73
C ASN A 206 8.20 -12.81 1.74
N ASP A 207 6.98 -13.17 2.08
CA ASP A 207 5.79 -12.81 1.29
C ASP A 207 5.44 -11.34 1.54
N PRO A 208 5.39 -10.50 0.51
CA PRO A 208 5.08 -9.09 0.72
C PRO A 208 3.67 -8.83 1.26
N SER A 209 2.68 -9.67 0.92
CA SER A 209 1.34 -9.55 1.45
C SER A 209 1.32 -9.81 2.96
N GLU A 210 1.99 -10.88 3.40
CA GLU A 210 2.15 -11.14 4.83
C GLU A 210 2.92 -10.01 5.53
N GLY A 211 3.96 -9.47 4.87
CA GLY A 211 4.71 -8.33 5.38
C GLY A 211 3.85 -7.07 5.58
N PHE A 212 2.93 -6.81 4.67
CA PHE A 212 1.96 -5.71 4.82
C PHE A 212 1.00 -5.98 5.98
N ALA A 213 0.38 -7.17 6.02
CA ALA A 213 -0.58 -7.54 7.04
C ALA A 213 0.03 -7.50 8.45
N GLU A 214 1.28 -7.99 8.60
CA GLU A 214 2.05 -7.90 9.83
C GLU A 214 2.32 -6.45 10.25
N ALA A 215 2.79 -5.62 9.31
CA ALA A 215 3.08 -4.22 9.58
C ALA A 215 1.80 -3.44 9.94
N TYR A 216 0.69 -3.74 9.26
CA TYR A 216 -0.62 -3.19 9.64
C TYR A 216 -1.02 -3.66 11.05
N GLY A 217 -0.94 -4.97 11.32
CA GLY A 217 -1.23 -5.54 12.63
C GLY A 217 -0.43 -4.88 13.75
N ASP A 218 0.88 -4.70 13.57
CA ASP A 218 1.75 -4.06 14.55
C ASP A 218 1.42 -2.56 14.74
N SER A 219 1.05 -1.86 13.66
CA SER A 219 0.61 -0.47 13.75
C SER A 219 -0.67 -0.28 14.57
N GLN A 220 -1.55 -1.28 14.59
CA GLN A 220 -2.82 -1.27 15.29
C GLN A 220 -2.74 -1.90 16.69
N TYR A 221 -1.83 -2.84 16.89
CA TYR A 221 -1.61 -3.53 18.17
C TYR A 221 -0.11 -3.67 18.44
N PRO A 222 0.57 -2.58 18.83
CA PRO A 222 2.02 -2.56 18.96
C PRO A 222 2.52 -3.43 20.13
N GLY A 223 3.77 -3.87 20.00
CA GLY A 223 4.49 -4.62 21.04
C GLY A 223 4.28 -6.12 21.01
N VAL A 224 3.71 -6.65 19.95
CA VAL A 224 3.73 -8.09 19.66
C VAL A 224 5.07 -8.43 19.03
N ALA A 225 5.91 -9.16 19.77
CA ALA A 225 7.17 -9.66 19.22
C ALA A 225 6.86 -10.79 18.24
N PHE A 226 6.70 -10.45 16.98
CA PHE A 226 6.50 -11.40 15.90
C PHE A 226 7.78 -11.45 15.03
N PRO A 227 8.17 -12.60 14.49
CA PRO A 227 9.36 -12.68 13.63
C PRO A 227 9.03 -12.14 12.24
N TYR A 228 9.23 -10.85 12.03
CA TYR A 228 9.13 -10.22 10.71
C TYR A 228 10.26 -10.67 9.79
N SER A 229 10.01 -10.59 8.49
CA SER A 229 11.10 -10.59 7.53
C SER A 229 12.07 -9.45 7.84
N THR A 230 13.35 -9.74 7.93
CA THR A 230 14.40 -8.72 8.11
C THR A 230 14.46 -7.74 6.92
N LEU A 231 13.76 -8.05 5.84
CA LEU A 231 13.71 -7.24 4.62
C LEU A 231 12.59 -6.19 4.63
N MET A 232 11.51 -6.42 5.40
CA MET A 232 10.31 -5.58 5.44
C MET A 232 9.93 -5.33 6.90
N LEU A 233 10.92 -4.90 7.70
CA LEU A 233 10.67 -4.58 9.11
C LEU A 233 9.78 -3.33 9.21
N PRO A 234 8.67 -3.40 9.93
CA PRO A 234 7.81 -2.25 10.12
C PRO A 234 8.54 -1.17 10.92
N ASP A 235 8.55 0.03 10.35
CA ASP A 235 9.05 1.23 11.00
C ASP A 235 8.03 2.38 10.82
N GLN A 236 8.36 3.56 11.33
CA GLN A 236 7.46 4.70 11.22
C GLN A 236 7.15 5.08 9.77
N GLY A 237 8.08 4.88 8.85
CA GLY A 237 7.87 5.13 7.42
C GLY A 237 6.89 4.14 6.81
N ALA A 238 7.01 2.84 7.15
CA ALA A 238 6.07 1.79 6.76
C ALA A 238 4.66 2.11 7.29
N TYR A 239 4.53 2.50 8.56
CA TYR A 239 3.23 2.86 9.15
C TYR A 239 2.61 4.10 8.50
N ASN A 240 3.40 5.10 8.14
CA ASN A 240 2.92 6.28 7.40
C ASN A 240 2.44 5.90 5.99
N ALA A 241 3.16 5.02 5.30
CA ALA A 241 2.76 4.51 4.00
C ALA A 241 1.44 3.71 4.07
N ILE A 242 1.30 2.83 5.07
CA ILE A 242 0.06 2.11 5.37
C ILE A 242 -1.08 3.09 5.64
N ARG A 243 -0.86 4.09 6.49
CA ARG A 243 -1.87 5.12 6.79
C ARG A 243 -2.35 5.82 5.52
N THR A 244 -1.43 6.20 4.64
CA THR A 244 -1.78 6.79 3.35
C THR A 244 -2.63 5.84 2.51
N ASP A 245 -2.23 4.58 2.38
CA ASP A 245 -2.96 3.59 1.59
C ASP A 245 -4.37 3.29 2.11
N VAL A 246 -4.56 3.37 3.43
CA VAL A 246 -5.87 3.13 4.05
C VAL A 246 -6.78 4.34 3.91
N LEU A 247 -6.30 5.54 4.23
CA LEU A 247 -7.11 6.75 4.33
C LEU A 247 -7.20 7.55 3.01
N GLU A 248 -6.16 7.46 2.19
CA GLU A 248 -6.02 8.17 0.91
C GLU A 248 -5.55 7.20 -0.18
N PRO A 249 -6.36 6.17 -0.51
CA PRO A 249 -5.93 5.10 -1.38
C PRO A 249 -5.56 5.60 -2.78
N TRP A 250 -4.49 5.02 -3.31
CA TRP A 250 -4.09 5.30 -4.69
C TRP A 250 -5.19 4.87 -5.68
N THR A 251 -5.65 5.82 -6.50
CA THR A 251 -6.78 5.63 -7.42
C THR A 251 -6.36 5.37 -8.87
N GLY A 252 -5.05 5.35 -9.12
CA GLY A 252 -4.52 5.10 -10.47
C GLY A 252 -3.46 6.09 -10.90
N PRO A 253 -2.89 5.90 -12.09
CA PRO A 253 -1.91 6.81 -12.64
C PRO A 253 -2.49 8.21 -12.86
N HIS A 254 -1.67 9.23 -12.65
CA HIS A 254 -2.05 10.61 -12.92
C HIS A 254 -1.29 11.16 -14.14
N ALA A 255 -1.95 12.06 -14.87
CA ALA A 255 -1.41 12.67 -16.06
C ALA A 255 -0.65 13.97 -15.74
N VAL A 256 0.58 14.06 -16.20
CA VAL A 256 1.41 15.27 -16.13
C VAL A 256 1.66 15.78 -17.55
N PRO A 257 1.04 16.90 -17.95
CA PRO A 257 1.22 17.46 -19.26
C PRO A 257 2.50 18.32 -19.34
N PHE A 258 3.17 18.24 -20.47
CA PHE A 258 4.28 19.12 -20.88
C PHE A 258 4.00 19.65 -22.27
N SER A 259 4.53 20.82 -22.56
CA SER A 259 4.47 21.42 -23.90
C SER A 259 5.77 22.10 -24.21
N GLY A 260 6.07 22.20 -25.48
CA GLY A 260 7.26 22.88 -25.97
C GLY A 260 7.20 23.17 -27.46
N SER A 261 8.26 23.76 -28.01
CA SER A 261 8.42 23.98 -29.42
C SER A 261 9.89 23.79 -29.82
N LEU A 262 10.13 23.10 -30.92
CA LEU A 262 11.48 22.91 -31.46
C LEU A 262 11.68 23.70 -32.73
N ALA A 263 12.81 24.42 -32.78
CA ALA A 263 13.26 25.16 -33.96
C ALA A 263 13.69 24.20 -35.10
N ALA A 264 13.74 24.69 -36.32
CA ALA A 264 14.21 23.91 -37.48
C ALA A 264 15.71 23.56 -37.44
N THR A 265 16.44 24.00 -36.43
CA THR A 265 17.87 23.77 -36.25
C THR A 265 18.18 22.28 -35.96
N ARG A 266 19.24 21.77 -36.60
CA ARG A 266 19.72 20.40 -36.35
C ARG A 266 20.09 20.21 -34.87
N GLY A 267 19.61 19.14 -34.28
CA GLY A 267 19.87 18.83 -32.86
C GLY A 267 19.03 19.62 -31.83
N ALA A 268 18.06 20.44 -32.30
CA ALA A 268 17.13 21.13 -31.41
C ALA A 268 16.46 20.10 -30.48
N GLY A 269 16.41 20.39 -29.18
CA GLY A 269 15.83 19.55 -28.16
C GLY A 269 15.35 20.35 -26.96
N GLN A 270 14.47 19.75 -26.18
CA GLN A 270 13.97 20.29 -24.93
C GLN A 270 13.87 19.17 -23.90
N SER A 271 14.20 19.47 -22.66
CA SER A 271 14.20 18.51 -21.56
C SER A 271 13.26 18.96 -20.45
N PHE A 272 12.61 17.98 -19.82
CA PHE A 272 11.73 18.17 -18.69
C PHE A 272 12.13 17.22 -17.58
N GLN A 273 11.90 17.64 -16.32
CA GLN A 273 12.05 16.79 -15.14
C GLN A 273 10.66 16.33 -14.69
N LEU A 274 10.56 15.06 -14.32
CA LEU A 274 9.33 14.43 -13.85
C LEU A 274 9.60 13.64 -12.60
N ALA A 275 8.90 13.96 -11.52
CA ALA A 275 8.91 13.14 -10.29
C ALA A 275 8.07 11.87 -10.48
N THR A 276 8.56 10.77 -9.93
CA THR A 276 7.89 9.47 -9.93
C THR A 276 7.89 8.92 -8.49
N PRO A 277 7.01 9.42 -7.62
CA PRO A 277 7.04 9.09 -6.18
C PRO A 277 6.75 7.62 -5.90
N LEU A 278 5.99 6.96 -6.77
CA LEU A 278 5.55 5.57 -6.60
C LEU A 278 6.14 4.64 -7.67
N ASP A 279 6.28 3.37 -7.30
CA ASP A 279 6.67 2.31 -8.22
C ASP A 279 5.47 1.90 -9.11
N GLY A 280 5.72 1.50 -10.35
CA GLY A 280 4.64 1.07 -11.25
C GLY A 280 4.96 1.20 -12.72
N THR A 281 3.90 1.37 -13.53
CA THR A 281 4.00 1.58 -14.97
C THR A 281 3.93 3.07 -15.30
N ALA A 282 4.78 3.54 -16.17
CA ALA A 282 4.69 4.89 -16.74
C ALA A 282 4.48 4.84 -18.26
N THR A 283 3.61 5.70 -18.77
CA THR A 283 3.39 5.86 -20.21
C THR A 283 3.60 7.31 -20.62
N PHE A 284 4.16 7.50 -21.80
CA PHE A 284 4.51 8.81 -22.32
C PHE A 284 3.95 8.92 -23.74
N THR A 285 3.10 9.89 -23.98
CA THR A 285 2.50 10.13 -25.30
C THR A 285 3.04 11.42 -25.87
N LEU A 286 3.85 11.32 -26.94
CA LEU A 286 4.43 12.45 -27.67
C LEU A 286 3.56 12.78 -28.89
N SER A 287 3.14 14.03 -29.01
CA SER A 287 2.31 14.57 -30.08
C SER A 287 3.03 15.71 -30.79
N PRO A 288 3.89 15.42 -31.78
CA PRO A 288 4.54 16.44 -32.61
C PRO A 288 3.57 17.01 -33.67
N PRO A 289 3.91 18.13 -34.35
CA PRO A 289 3.15 18.63 -35.50
C PRO A 289 3.05 17.58 -36.61
N ALA A 290 2.03 17.67 -37.45
CA ALA A 290 1.74 16.66 -38.47
C ALA A 290 2.90 16.41 -39.47
N LYS A 291 3.72 17.44 -39.76
CA LYS A 291 4.86 17.38 -40.69
C LYS A 291 6.23 17.33 -39.96
N ALA A 292 6.23 17.06 -38.67
CA ALA A 292 7.45 16.96 -37.89
C ALA A 292 7.64 15.54 -37.35
N ASP A 293 8.89 15.13 -37.22
CA ASP A 293 9.33 13.92 -36.56
C ASP A 293 10.19 14.29 -35.36
N TYR A 294 9.73 13.92 -34.18
CA TYR A 294 10.41 14.14 -32.90
C TYR A 294 10.60 12.82 -32.19
N ARG A 295 11.68 12.74 -31.45
CA ARG A 295 12.01 11.53 -30.63
C ARG A 295 11.98 11.90 -29.18
N LEU A 296 11.30 11.05 -28.37
CA LEU A 296 11.36 11.06 -26.94
C LEU A 296 12.44 10.09 -26.46
N THR A 297 13.27 10.54 -25.52
CA THR A 297 14.16 9.69 -24.72
C THR A 297 13.83 9.91 -23.26
N VAL A 298 13.57 8.83 -22.53
CA VAL A 298 13.31 8.84 -21.10
C VAL A 298 14.48 8.24 -20.37
N THR A 299 15.06 8.99 -19.42
CA THR A 299 16.23 8.54 -18.65
C THR A 299 15.99 8.67 -17.16
N ALA A 300 16.64 7.80 -16.37
CA ALA A 300 16.84 7.94 -14.93
C ALA A 300 18.35 8.08 -14.68
N GLY A 301 18.79 9.27 -14.30
CA GLY A 301 20.21 9.57 -14.25
C GLY A 301 20.89 9.33 -15.63
N ARG A 302 21.88 8.42 -15.65
CA ARG A 302 22.58 8.05 -16.89
C ARG A 302 21.93 6.91 -17.67
N GLN A 303 20.95 6.23 -17.10
CA GLN A 303 20.31 5.07 -17.71
C GLN A 303 19.18 5.52 -18.63
N THR A 304 19.18 5.08 -19.89
CA THR A 304 18.02 5.21 -20.78
C THR A 304 17.04 4.10 -20.47
N LEU A 305 15.81 4.48 -20.10
CA LEU A 305 14.74 3.55 -19.78
C LEU A 305 13.83 3.27 -20.98
N ALA A 306 13.58 4.30 -21.79
CA ALA A 306 12.76 4.16 -22.99
C ALA A 306 13.18 5.15 -24.09
N LYS A 307 12.88 4.79 -25.33
CA LYS A 307 12.97 5.66 -26.52
C LYS A 307 11.72 5.44 -27.37
N GLY A 308 11.15 6.51 -27.87
CA GLY A 308 9.98 6.48 -28.73
C GLY A 308 10.00 7.63 -29.74
N ALA A 309 9.18 7.49 -30.78
CA ALA A 309 8.86 8.55 -31.72
C ALA A 309 7.45 9.08 -31.40
N LYS A 310 6.73 9.56 -32.42
CA LYS A 310 5.32 9.94 -32.31
C LYS A 310 4.49 8.80 -31.75
N GLY A 311 3.61 9.10 -30.80
CA GLY A 311 2.71 8.14 -30.13
C GLY A 311 3.14 7.79 -28.73
N THR A 312 2.72 6.62 -28.25
CA THR A 312 2.90 6.20 -26.85
C THR A 312 4.12 5.32 -26.66
N THR A 313 4.91 5.63 -25.65
CA THR A 313 6.05 4.85 -25.18
C THR A 313 5.78 4.43 -23.73
N THR A 314 5.96 3.15 -23.41
CA THR A 314 5.67 2.60 -22.08
C THR A 314 6.92 2.08 -21.41
N ILE A 315 7.09 2.42 -20.14
CA ILE A 315 7.99 1.76 -19.21
C ILE A 315 7.12 0.87 -18.31
N LYS A 316 7.18 -0.43 -18.52
CA LYS A 316 6.29 -1.40 -17.82
C LYS A 316 6.52 -1.42 -16.33
N THR A 317 7.75 -1.15 -15.88
CA THR A 317 8.12 -1.30 -14.47
C THR A 317 9.15 -0.27 -14.06
N LEU A 318 8.73 0.73 -13.31
CA LEU A 318 9.60 1.67 -12.60
C LEU A 318 9.75 1.18 -11.16
N CYS A 319 10.92 0.61 -10.82
CA CYS A 319 11.25 0.16 -9.47
C CYS A 319 12.33 1.06 -8.88
N GLY A 320 12.03 1.75 -7.79
CA GLY A 320 12.99 2.59 -7.07
C GLY A 320 13.42 3.86 -7.84
N VAL A 321 12.81 4.16 -8.97
CA VAL A 321 13.10 5.38 -9.75
C VAL A 321 12.22 6.50 -9.24
N ARG A 322 12.82 7.60 -8.77
CA ARG A 322 12.10 8.73 -8.16
C ARG A 322 12.12 10.00 -9.04
N SER A 323 12.90 10.00 -10.08
CA SER A 323 13.00 11.12 -11.03
C SER A 323 13.36 10.65 -12.42
N LEU A 324 12.70 11.22 -13.40
CA LEU A 324 12.93 10.98 -14.82
C LEU A 324 13.29 12.29 -15.53
N THR A 325 14.19 12.19 -16.49
CA THR A 325 14.42 13.25 -17.48
C THR A 325 13.77 12.83 -18.79
N LEU A 326 12.86 13.64 -19.28
CA LEU A 326 12.16 13.48 -20.55
C LEU A 326 12.80 14.41 -21.58
N GLN A 327 13.51 13.88 -22.57
CA GLN A 327 14.17 14.65 -23.60
C GLN A 327 13.44 14.46 -24.94
N VAL A 328 12.87 15.54 -25.47
CA VAL A 328 12.30 15.57 -26.80
C VAL A 328 13.33 16.18 -27.75
N THR A 329 13.72 15.45 -28.80
CA THR A 329 14.69 15.89 -29.79
C THR A 329 14.07 15.89 -31.19
N ARG A 330 14.44 16.86 -31.98
CA ARG A 330 14.03 16.98 -33.40
C ARG A 330 14.78 15.98 -34.27
N VAL A 331 14.06 15.22 -35.06
CA VAL A 331 14.57 14.46 -36.20
C VAL A 331 14.35 15.27 -37.50
N SER A 332 13.11 15.74 -37.74
CA SER A 332 12.77 16.60 -38.87
C SER A 332 11.60 17.54 -38.52
N GLY A 333 11.35 18.53 -39.39
CA GLY A 333 10.29 19.52 -39.14
C GLY A 333 10.60 20.49 -38.02
N SER A 334 9.63 21.30 -37.61
CA SER A 334 9.72 22.22 -36.47
C SER A 334 8.32 22.57 -35.97
N GLY A 335 8.22 23.20 -34.82
CA GLY A 335 6.96 23.70 -34.27
C GLY A 335 6.61 23.13 -32.87
N PRO A 336 5.40 23.43 -32.38
CA PRO A 336 4.96 23.05 -31.06
C PRO A 336 4.71 21.55 -30.94
N PHE A 337 4.89 21.01 -29.72
CA PHE A 337 4.54 19.63 -29.38
C PHE A 337 3.90 19.57 -28.05
N GLY A 338 3.09 18.53 -27.83
CA GLY A 338 2.60 18.09 -26.56
C GLY A 338 3.28 16.80 -26.13
N LEU A 339 3.49 16.64 -24.83
CA LEU A 339 3.93 15.40 -24.20
C LEU A 339 3.11 15.18 -22.94
N VAL A 340 2.45 14.04 -22.83
CA VAL A 340 1.72 13.65 -21.63
C VAL A 340 2.42 12.45 -21.00
N ALA A 341 2.78 12.57 -19.75
CA ALA A 341 3.28 11.46 -18.92
C ALA A 341 2.17 11.01 -17.98
N ASN A 342 1.79 9.73 -18.04
CA ASN A 342 0.97 9.10 -17.00
C ASN A 342 1.90 8.29 -16.08
N VAL A 343 1.93 8.65 -14.81
CA VAL A 343 2.82 8.05 -13.81
C VAL A 343 2.03 7.56 -12.61
N PRO A 344 2.54 6.54 -11.89
CA PRO A 344 1.88 5.99 -10.71
C PRO A 344 1.67 7.01 -9.61
#